data_393179ae121e2a7c7039a3acb80ac68f
#
_entry.id   393179ae121e2a7c7039a3acb80ac68f
#
_cell.length_a   1.000
_cell.length_b   1.000
_cell.length_c   1.000
_cell.angle_alpha   90.00
_cell.angle_beta   90.00
_cell.angle_gamma   90.00
#
_symmetry.space_group_name_H-M   'P 1'
#
loop_
_entity.id
_entity.type
_entity.pdbx_description
1 polymer ?
#
loop_
_entity_poly.entity_id
_entity_poly.type
_entity_poly.pdbx_seq_one_letter_code
_entity_poly.pdbx_strand_id
1 'polypeptide(L)'
;MTFYSIPPFLTLCCFLGLAGLAIFYAPRTKTNLLFFTICILGSFLYIEILFTFNATSAETALWVSRTVHFFVVYVFPVYIHFFHTYLNISGRKWLIRGAYVYAFFLMCLTPTPFFIESMQKHYFGYFAKGGSLYFFSGLAACFVTLYVLIELVNAIRKETNSSHKNRLKYLFAGFGIMGLMNVLNVFPIYGYSVYPPGNLSFFPLIIFAVGLFKHDLLDTG
;
A
#
# COMPACT_ATOMS: atom_id res chain seq x y z
N MET A 1 19.26 15.50 -0.32
CA MET A 1 18.19 14.76 0.35
C MET A 1 17.84 15.50 1.63
N THR A 2 16.58 15.86 1.84
CA THR A 2 16.14 16.52 3.07
C THR A 2 16.01 15.48 4.20
N PHE A 3 16.08 15.92 5.47
CA PHE A 3 15.84 15.03 6.63
C PHE A 3 14.49 14.30 6.54
N TYR A 4 13.48 14.96 5.98
CA TYR A 4 12.14 14.41 5.77
C TYR A 4 12.08 13.27 4.74
N SER A 5 13.13 13.08 3.94
CA SER A 5 13.22 11.97 2.98
C SER A 5 13.69 10.64 3.63
N ILE A 6 14.18 10.67 4.88
CA ILE A 6 14.69 9.45 5.55
C ILE A 6 13.58 8.41 5.76
N PRO A 7 12.41 8.74 6.33
CA PRO A 7 11.36 7.74 6.53
C PRO A 7 10.86 7.07 5.24
N PRO A 8 10.53 7.81 4.15
CA PRO A 8 10.12 7.17 2.92
C PRO A 8 11.25 6.36 2.26
N PHE A 9 12.53 6.75 2.44
CA PHE A 9 13.66 5.96 1.98
C PHE A 9 13.76 4.62 2.72
N LEU A 10 13.64 4.62 4.05
CA LEU A 10 13.60 3.39 4.85
C LEU A 10 12.42 2.49 4.43
N THR A 11 11.25 3.08 4.18
CA THR A 11 10.09 2.35 3.72
C THR A 11 10.33 1.72 2.34
N LEU A 12 10.97 2.44 1.41
CA LEU A 12 11.37 1.91 0.12
C LEU A 12 12.32 0.71 0.28
N CYS A 13 13.34 0.84 1.12
CA CYS A 13 14.29 -0.26 1.40
C CYS A 13 13.57 -1.50 1.95
N CYS A 14 12.60 -1.31 2.86
CA CYS A 14 11.79 -2.42 3.39
C CYS A 14 10.96 -3.10 2.29
N PHE A 15 10.29 -2.34 1.42
CA PHE A 15 9.52 -2.91 0.31
C PHE A 15 10.41 -3.68 -0.66
N LEU A 16 11.54 -3.12 -1.07
CA LEU A 16 12.49 -3.79 -1.97
C LEU A 16 13.09 -5.05 -1.32
N GLY A 17 13.43 -4.98 -0.04
CA GLY A 17 13.91 -6.14 0.72
C GLY A 17 12.88 -7.27 0.77
N LEU A 18 11.61 -6.94 1.09
CA LEU A 18 10.51 -7.91 1.10
C LEU A 18 10.19 -8.45 -0.30
N ALA A 19 10.27 -7.61 -1.34
CA ALA A 19 10.14 -8.07 -2.72
C ALA A 19 11.24 -9.08 -3.09
N GLY A 20 12.49 -8.77 -2.73
CA GLY A 20 13.62 -9.69 -2.92
C GLY A 20 13.42 -11.02 -2.20
N LEU A 21 12.98 -11.00 -0.95
CA LEU A 21 12.65 -12.22 -0.19
C LEU A 21 11.55 -13.03 -0.88
N ALA A 22 10.48 -12.37 -1.33
CA ALA A 22 9.35 -13.03 -1.99
C ALA A 22 9.71 -13.69 -3.33
N ILE A 23 10.66 -13.13 -4.10
CA ILE A 23 11.01 -13.66 -5.42
C ILE A 23 12.16 -14.67 -5.40
N PHE A 24 13.14 -14.49 -4.48
CA PHE A 24 14.37 -15.30 -4.47
C PHE A 24 14.33 -16.43 -3.45
N TYR A 25 13.61 -16.27 -2.33
CA TYR A 25 13.65 -17.22 -1.22
C TYR A 25 12.31 -17.92 -0.96
N ALA A 26 11.19 -17.34 -1.35
CA ALA A 26 9.88 -17.95 -1.15
C ALA A 26 9.50 -18.89 -2.31
N PRO A 27 8.70 -19.94 -2.07
CA PRO A 27 8.16 -20.79 -3.12
C PRO A 27 7.38 -19.94 -4.16
N ARG A 28 7.42 -20.33 -5.43
CA ARG A 28 6.70 -19.63 -6.52
C ARG A 28 5.19 -19.94 -6.48
N THR A 29 4.53 -19.55 -5.40
CA THR A 29 3.08 -19.66 -5.26
C THR A 29 2.38 -18.40 -5.77
N LYS A 30 1.09 -18.51 -6.06
CA LYS A 30 0.26 -17.35 -6.42
C LYS A 30 0.24 -16.28 -5.33
N THR A 31 0.21 -16.71 -4.07
CA THR A 31 0.26 -15.83 -2.90
C THR A 31 1.54 -15.00 -2.88
N ASN A 32 2.70 -15.65 -3.06
CA ASN A 32 3.99 -14.98 -3.04
C ASN A 32 4.19 -14.04 -4.22
N LEU A 33 3.66 -14.39 -5.40
CA LEU A 33 3.67 -13.49 -6.56
C LEU A 33 2.81 -12.24 -6.31
N LEU A 34 1.64 -12.39 -5.71
CA LEU A 34 0.78 -11.25 -5.36
C LEU A 34 1.43 -10.37 -4.27
N PHE A 35 2.09 -10.97 -3.28
CA PHE A 35 2.84 -10.24 -2.27
C PHE A 35 4.03 -9.48 -2.88
N PHE A 36 4.79 -10.11 -3.77
CA PHE A 36 5.84 -9.44 -4.56
C PHE A 36 5.26 -8.24 -5.33
N THR A 37 4.12 -8.40 -5.99
CA THR A 37 3.46 -7.32 -6.73
C THR A 37 3.07 -6.15 -5.82
N ILE A 38 2.55 -6.43 -4.62
CA ILE A 38 2.27 -5.39 -3.59
C ILE A 38 3.54 -4.62 -3.24
N CYS A 39 4.63 -5.34 -3.00
CA CYS A 39 5.91 -4.72 -2.66
C CYS A 39 6.46 -3.84 -3.78
N ILE A 40 6.34 -4.25 -5.04
CA ILE A 40 6.75 -3.44 -6.20
C ILE A 40 5.89 -2.19 -6.35
N LEU A 41 4.57 -2.30 -6.25
CA LEU A 41 3.66 -1.16 -6.31
C LEU A 41 3.92 -0.17 -5.15
N GLY A 42 4.16 -0.70 -3.94
CA GLY A 42 4.59 0.11 -2.80
C GLY A 42 5.93 0.81 -3.06
N SER A 43 6.89 0.12 -3.67
CA SER A 43 8.18 0.73 -4.03
C SER A 43 8.02 1.90 -5.00
N PHE A 44 7.16 1.79 -6.00
CA PHE A 44 6.87 2.89 -6.92
C PHE A 44 6.32 4.12 -6.20
N LEU A 45 5.39 3.92 -5.26
CA LEU A 45 4.85 5.01 -4.45
C LEU A 45 5.94 5.73 -3.66
N TYR A 46 6.86 5.00 -3.02
CA TYR A 46 7.92 5.61 -2.22
C TYR A 46 9.04 6.22 -3.06
N ILE A 47 9.30 5.72 -4.27
CA ILE A 47 10.16 6.39 -5.26
C ILE A 47 9.55 7.74 -5.66
N GLU A 48 8.24 7.79 -5.92
CA GLU A 48 7.53 9.04 -6.20
C GLU A 48 7.66 10.04 -5.05
N ILE A 49 7.39 9.61 -3.81
CA ILE A 49 7.49 10.49 -2.63
C ILE A 49 8.90 11.03 -2.47
N LEU A 50 9.93 10.20 -2.63
CA LEU A 50 11.32 10.65 -2.57
C LEU A 50 11.64 11.67 -3.66
N PHE A 51 11.13 11.45 -4.86
CA PHE A 51 11.31 12.38 -5.97
C PHE A 51 10.59 13.71 -5.69
N THR A 52 9.32 13.68 -5.32
CA THR A 52 8.51 14.89 -5.09
C THR A 52 9.01 15.70 -3.90
N PHE A 53 9.51 15.07 -2.84
CA PHE A 53 10.11 15.77 -1.69
C PHE A 53 11.40 16.52 -2.05
N ASN A 54 12.13 16.09 -3.07
CA ASN A 54 13.37 16.70 -3.51
C ASN A 54 13.24 17.44 -4.86
N ALA A 55 12.03 17.52 -5.44
CA ALA A 55 11.78 18.18 -6.70
C ALA A 55 12.04 19.70 -6.61
N THR A 56 12.58 20.26 -7.68
CA THR A 56 12.85 21.70 -7.80
C THR A 56 11.66 22.51 -8.34
N SER A 57 10.75 21.85 -9.06
CA SER A 57 9.55 22.47 -9.61
C SER A 57 8.28 21.68 -9.31
N ALA A 58 7.17 22.39 -9.13
CA ALA A 58 5.85 21.79 -8.92
C ALA A 58 5.37 21.04 -10.17
N GLU A 59 5.71 21.51 -11.37
CA GLU A 59 5.31 20.90 -12.63
C GLU A 59 5.93 19.51 -12.80
N THR A 60 7.24 19.39 -12.58
CA THR A 60 7.95 18.09 -12.66
C THR A 60 7.43 17.13 -11.60
N ALA A 61 7.20 17.63 -10.36
CA ALA A 61 6.62 16.82 -9.29
C ALA A 61 5.22 16.31 -9.66
N LEU A 62 4.37 17.15 -10.27
CA LEU A 62 3.02 16.80 -10.72
C LEU A 62 3.04 15.73 -11.80
N TRP A 63 3.92 15.86 -12.78
CA TRP A 63 4.06 14.90 -13.86
C TRP A 63 4.46 13.52 -13.32
N VAL A 64 5.46 13.47 -12.44
CA VAL A 64 5.91 12.22 -11.81
C VAL A 64 4.79 11.60 -10.97
N SER A 65 4.10 12.41 -10.15
CA SER A 65 3.03 11.94 -9.29
C SER A 65 1.89 11.31 -10.10
N ARG A 66 1.41 11.98 -11.15
CA ARG A 66 0.35 11.45 -12.03
C ARG A 66 0.78 10.16 -12.74
N THR A 67 2.03 10.11 -13.22
CA THR A 67 2.58 8.94 -13.91
C THR A 67 2.68 7.72 -12.99
N VAL A 68 3.15 7.90 -11.77
CA VAL A 68 3.30 6.79 -10.82
C VAL A 68 1.94 6.32 -10.30
N HIS A 69 1.03 7.23 -10.01
CA HIS A 69 -0.33 6.87 -9.56
C HIS A 69 -1.08 6.04 -10.60
N PHE A 70 -0.77 6.17 -11.90
CA PHE A 70 -1.30 5.31 -12.96
C PHE A 70 -1.11 3.82 -12.66
N PHE A 71 -0.01 3.45 -12.02
CA PHE A 71 0.29 2.07 -11.61
C PHE A 71 -0.15 1.78 -10.17
N VAL A 72 0.05 2.72 -9.27
CA VAL A 72 -0.17 2.54 -7.82
C VAL A 72 -1.64 2.26 -7.47
N VAL A 73 -2.60 2.76 -8.24
CA VAL A 73 -4.02 2.48 -8.00
C VAL A 73 -4.36 0.98 -8.07
N TYR A 74 -3.53 0.17 -8.72
CA TYR A 74 -3.67 -1.29 -8.73
C TYR A 74 -3.32 -1.95 -7.40
N VAL A 75 -2.74 -1.24 -6.45
CA VAL A 75 -2.49 -1.78 -5.10
C VAL A 75 -3.78 -2.25 -4.44
N PHE A 76 -4.90 -1.57 -4.64
CA PHE A 76 -6.20 -1.92 -4.05
C PHE A 76 -6.71 -3.31 -4.45
N PRO A 77 -6.85 -3.64 -5.76
CA PRO A 77 -7.27 -4.97 -6.16
C PRO A 77 -6.24 -6.05 -5.83
N VAL A 78 -4.94 -5.73 -5.90
CA VAL A 78 -3.89 -6.70 -5.59
C VAL A 78 -3.91 -7.08 -4.11
N TYR A 79 -4.19 -6.13 -3.18
CA TYR A 79 -4.40 -6.46 -1.77
C TYR A 79 -5.60 -7.39 -1.56
N ILE A 80 -6.77 -7.08 -2.14
CA ILE A 80 -7.95 -7.96 -2.05
C ILE A 80 -7.62 -9.35 -2.60
N HIS A 81 -6.96 -9.42 -3.76
CA HIS A 81 -6.59 -10.67 -4.41
C HIS A 81 -5.61 -11.48 -3.56
N PHE A 82 -4.60 -10.82 -2.97
CA PHE A 82 -3.65 -11.44 -2.06
C PHE A 82 -4.35 -12.07 -0.86
N PHE A 83 -5.18 -11.32 -0.14
CA PHE A 83 -5.87 -11.84 1.04
C PHE A 83 -6.89 -12.92 0.72
N HIS A 84 -7.60 -12.83 -0.42
CA HIS A 84 -8.46 -13.91 -0.88
C HIS A 84 -7.71 -15.20 -1.15
N THR A 85 -6.53 -15.08 -1.79
CA THR A 85 -5.67 -16.24 -2.07
C THR A 85 -5.06 -16.79 -0.78
N TYR A 86 -4.52 -15.93 0.08
CA TYR A 86 -3.87 -16.31 1.33
C TYR A 86 -4.83 -16.97 2.33
N LEU A 87 -6.04 -16.43 2.47
CA LEU A 87 -7.08 -16.91 3.39
C LEU A 87 -7.98 -17.99 2.75
N ASN A 88 -7.70 -18.42 1.51
CA ASN A 88 -8.51 -19.37 0.75
C ASN A 88 -10.00 -19.00 0.68
N ILE A 89 -10.33 -17.69 0.51
CA ILE A 89 -11.69 -17.22 0.42
C ILE A 89 -12.28 -17.60 -0.94
N SER A 90 -13.16 -18.61 -0.95
CA SER A 90 -13.90 -19.04 -2.14
C SER A 90 -15.24 -18.30 -2.27
N GLY A 91 -15.80 -18.25 -3.48
CA GLY A 91 -17.15 -17.72 -3.72
C GLY A 91 -17.26 -16.22 -3.97
N ARG A 92 -16.22 -15.42 -3.69
CA ARG A 92 -16.26 -13.95 -3.86
C ARG A 92 -15.37 -13.44 -5.01
N LYS A 93 -15.20 -14.22 -6.07
CA LYS A 93 -14.39 -13.83 -7.26
C LYS A 93 -14.88 -12.53 -7.91
N TRP A 94 -16.19 -12.24 -7.79
CA TRP A 94 -16.76 -10.99 -8.29
C TRP A 94 -16.16 -9.75 -7.63
N LEU A 95 -15.82 -9.81 -6.33
CA LEU A 95 -15.20 -8.69 -5.61
C LEU A 95 -13.79 -8.40 -6.17
N ILE A 96 -12.99 -9.44 -6.44
CA ILE A 96 -11.68 -9.28 -7.07
C ILE A 96 -11.83 -8.64 -8.45
N ARG A 97 -12.75 -9.16 -9.29
CA ARG A 97 -12.99 -8.60 -10.64
C ARG A 97 -13.46 -7.15 -10.57
N GLY A 98 -14.42 -6.84 -9.68
CA GLY A 98 -14.92 -5.49 -9.45
C GLY A 98 -13.82 -4.53 -8.99
N ALA A 99 -12.93 -4.98 -8.10
CA ALA A 99 -11.79 -4.18 -7.65
C ALA A 99 -10.81 -3.85 -8.79
N TYR A 100 -10.53 -4.79 -9.71
CA TYR A 100 -9.71 -4.50 -10.90
C TYR A 100 -10.38 -3.54 -11.87
N VAL A 101 -11.70 -3.68 -12.10
CA VAL A 101 -12.47 -2.72 -12.91
C VAL A 101 -12.45 -1.33 -12.28
N TYR A 102 -12.62 -1.25 -10.96
CA TYR A 102 -12.54 0.01 -10.23
C TYR A 102 -11.13 0.64 -10.31
N ALA A 103 -10.07 -0.15 -10.18
CA ALA A 103 -8.70 0.35 -10.34
C ALA A 103 -8.44 0.85 -11.77
N PHE A 104 -9.00 0.19 -12.79
CA PHE A 104 -8.94 0.66 -14.17
C PHE A 104 -9.63 2.02 -14.33
N PHE A 105 -10.80 2.20 -13.70
CA PHE A 105 -11.48 3.50 -13.66
C PHE A 105 -10.61 4.58 -13.00
N LEU A 106 -10.02 4.29 -11.82
CA LEU A 106 -9.11 5.22 -11.15
C LEU A 106 -7.88 5.53 -12.03
N MET A 107 -7.29 4.51 -12.69
CA MET A 107 -6.15 4.67 -13.58
C MET A 107 -6.45 5.70 -14.69
N CYS A 108 -7.64 5.65 -15.29
CA CYS A 108 -8.06 6.62 -16.31
C CYS A 108 -8.18 8.06 -15.76
N LEU A 109 -8.41 8.21 -14.45
CA LEU A 109 -8.52 9.51 -13.79
C LEU A 109 -7.15 10.10 -13.42
N THR A 110 -6.13 9.26 -13.16
CA THR A 110 -4.84 9.71 -12.62
C THR A 110 -4.13 10.80 -13.43
N PRO A 111 -4.16 10.83 -14.78
CA PRO A 111 -3.51 11.90 -15.55
C PRO A 111 -4.28 13.23 -15.52
N THR A 112 -5.50 13.24 -14.97
CA THR A 112 -6.39 14.39 -14.99
C THR A 112 -6.24 15.26 -13.74
N PRO A 113 -6.56 16.57 -13.81
CA PRO A 113 -6.61 17.45 -12.64
C PRO A 113 -7.74 17.07 -11.65
N PHE A 114 -8.72 16.28 -12.09
CA PHE A 114 -9.77 15.77 -11.21
C PHE A 114 -9.25 14.77 -10.18
N PHE A 115 -8.15 14.06 -10.48
CA PHE A 115 -7.53 13.13 -9.54
C PHE A 115 -6.43 13.82 -8.71
N ILE A 116 -5.38 14.35 -9.35
CA ILE A 116 -4.36 15.19 -8.71
C ILE A 116 -4.46 16.58 -9.33
N GLU A 117 -4.93 17.55 -8.54
CA GLU A 117 -5.15 18.92 -8.99
C GLU A 117 -3.82 19.62 -9.25
N SER A 118 -2.95 19.62 -8.26
CA SER A 118 -1.67 20.32 -8.26
C SER A 118 -0.70 19.70 -7.24
N MET A 119 0.51 20.25 -7.17
CA MET A 119 1.46 19.95 -6.09
C MET A 119 1.54 21.12 -5.13
N GLN A 120 1.35 20.87 -3.85
CA GLN A 120 1.54 21.86 -2.79
C GLN A 120 2.93 21.75 -2.19
N LYS A 121 3.57 22.87 -1.94
CA LYS A 121 4.87 22.93 -1.28
C LYS A 121 4.66 23.04 0.24
N HIS A 122 5.09 22.01 0.94
CA HIS A 122 5.13 21.94 2.41
C HIS A 122 6.56 22.07 2.92
N TYR A 123 6.75 22.11 4.24
CA TYR A 123 8.08 22.16 4.87
C TYR A 123 8.92 20.89 4.61
N PHE A 124 8.28 19.79 4.23
CA PHE A 124 8.93 18.50 3.90
C PHE A 124 9.15 18.29 2.39
N GLY A 125 8.64 19.14 1.52
CA GLY A 125 8.75 19.04 0.08
C GLY A 125 7.43 19.24 -0.66
N TYR A 126 7.35 18.86 -1.92
CA TYR A 126 6.09 18.86 -2.67
C TYR A 126 5.26 17.63 -2.34
N PHE A 127 3.95 17.86 -2.15
CA PHE A 127 2.99 16.78 -1.93
C PHE A 127 1.75 17.00 -2.80
N ALA A 128 1.14 15.88 -3.28
CA ALA A 128 -0.01 15.95 -4.17
C ALA A 128 -1.23 16.54 -3.45
N LYS A 129 -1.86 17.54 -4.06
CA LYS A 129 -3.18 18.03 -3.70
C LYS A 129 -4.23 17.24 -4.46
N GLY A 130 -5.14 16.60 -3.74
CA GLY A 130 -6.24 15.83 -4.33
C GLY A 130 -7.21 16.71 -5.10
N GLY A 131 -7.56 16.29 -6.32
CA GLY A 131 -8.65 16.89 -7.09
C GLY A 131 -10.03 16.43 -6.61
N SER A 132 -11.08 16.92 -7.27
CA SER A 132 -12.47 16.66 -6.89
C SER A 132 -12.88 15.18 -6.87
N LEU A 133 -12.19 14.33 -7.64
CA LEU A 133 -12.46 12.89 -7.71
C LEU A 133 -11.45 12.05 -6.93
N TYR A 134 -10.46 12.67 -6.25
CA TYR A 134 -9.48 11.94 -5.46
C TYR A 134 -10.11 11.15 -4.31
N PHE A 135 -11.25 11.61 -3.79
CA PHE A 135 -11.96 10.93 -2.69
C PHE A 135 -12.33 9.47 -3.01
N PHE A 136 -12.52 9.12 -4.30
CA PHE A 136 -12.74 7.74 -4.72
C PHE A 136 -11.55 6.84 -4.36
N SER A 137 -10.31 7.32 -4.50
CA SER A 137 -9.12 6.61 -4.05
C SER A 137 -9.10 6.43 -2.52
N GLY A 138 -9.49 7.47 -1.78
CA GLY A 138 -9.63 7.39 -0.32
C GLY A 138 -10.70 6.39 0.12
N LEU A 139 -11.85 6.36 -0.55
CA LEU A 139 -12.90 5.37 -0.30
C LEU A 139 -12.40 3.94 -0.56
N ALA A 140 -11.65 3.73 -1.66
CA ALA A 140 -11.05 2.43 -1.96
C ALA A 140 -10.07 2.01 -0.86
N ALA A 141 -9.20 2.91 -0.39
CA ALA A 141 -8.25 2.63 0.68
C ALA A 141 -8.96 2.24 1.99
N CYS A 142 -9.99 3.00 2.39
CA CYS A 142 -10.80 2.69 3.57
C CYS A 142 -11.51 1.34 3.42
N PHE A 143 -12.17 1.11 2.29
CA PHE A 143 -12.89 -0.14 2.03
C PHE A 143 -11.96 -1.35 2.08
N VAL A 144 -10.83 -1.30 1.36
CA VAL A 144 -9.86 -2.40 1.32
C VAL A 144 -9.30 -2.68 2.71
N THR A 145 -8.93 -1.63 3.45
CA THR A 145 -8.40 -1.77 4.81
C THR A 145 -9.42 -2.43 5.73
N LEU A 146 -10.64 -1.91 5.79
CA LEU A 146 -11.70 -2.45 6.66
C LEU A 146 -12.08 -3.87 6.27
N TYR A 147 -12.27 -4.12 4.97
CA TYR A 147 -12.61 -5.45 4.46
C TYR A 147 -11.56 -6.49 4.85
N VAL A 148 -10.29 -6.19 4.60
CA VAL A 148 -9.19 -7.13 4.91
C VAL A 148 -9.06 -7.36 6.42
N LEU A 149 -9.19 -6.31 7.25
CA LEU A 149 -9.16 -6.45 8.70
C LEU A 149 -10.30 -7.33 9.22
N ILE A 150 -11.51 -7.18 8.68
CA ILE A 150 -12.66 -8.04 9.04
C ILE A 150 -12.37 -9.50 8.68
N GLU A 151 -11.88 -9.78 7.47
CA GLU A 151 -11.56 -11.15 7.05
C GLU A 151 -10.42 -11.77 7.89
N LEU A 152 -9.41 -10.97 8.25
CA LEU A 152 -8.33 -11.43 9.15
C LEU A 152 -8.86 -11.74 10.56
N VAL A 153 -9.74 -10.90 11.12
CA VAL A 153 -10.37 -11.18 12.44
C VAL A 153 -11.18 -12.48 12.37
N ASN A 154 -11.95 -12.67 11.31
CA ASN A 154 -12.74 -13.88 11.10
C ASN A 154 -11.83 -15.13 10.99
N ALA A 155 -10.71 -15.01 10.27
CA ALA A 155 -9.72 -16.09 10.15
C ALA A 155 -9.05 -16.39 11.50
N ILE A 156 -8.60 -15.38 12.25
CA ILE A 156 -7.98 -15.52 13.57
C ILE A 156 -8.94 -16.24 14.57
N ARG A 157 -10.24 -15.91 14.51
CA ARG A 157 -11.24 -16.52 15.40
C ARG A 157 -11.47 -18.00 15.11
N LYS A 158 -11.40 -18.40 13.84
CA LYS A 158 -11.63 -19.77 13.39
C LYS A 158 -10.38 -20.66 13.51
N GLU A 159 -9.21 -20.05 13.57
CA GLU A 159 -7.93 -20.76 13.55
C GLU A 159 -7.63 -21.42 14.89
N THR A 160 -7.39 -22.73 14.86
CA THR A 160 -7.03 -23.55 16.02
C THR A 160 -5.53 -23.79 16.16
N ASN A 161 -4.80 -23.77 15.03
CA ASN A 161 -3.34 -23.93 15.05
C ASN A 161 -2.68 -22.65 15.57
N SER A 162 -1.98 -22.77 16.69
CA SER A 162 -1.35 -21.62 17.38
C SER A 162 -0.31 -20.91 16.51
N SER A 163 0.49 -21.64 15.73
CA SER A 163 1.50 -21.04 14.84
C SER A 163 0.82 -20.23 13.73
N HIS A 164 -0.14 -20.82 13.03
CA HIS A 164 -0.89 -20.15 11.97
C HIS A 164 -1.69 -18.95 12.49
N LYS A 165 -2.30 -19.08 13.66
CA LYS A 165 -2.99 -17.97 14.35
C LYS A 165 -2.07 -16.80 14.64
N ASN A 166 -0.83 -17.04 15.04
CA ASN A 166 0.16 -15.98 15.26
C ASN A 166 0.56 -15.31 13.95
N ARG A 167 0.73 -16.05 12.85
CA ARG A 167 0.95 -15.47 11.50
C ARG A 167 -0.16 -14.48 11.15
N LEU A 168 -1.43 -14.88 11.33
CA LEU A 168 -2.59 -14.00 11.05
C LEU A 168 -2.60 -12.75 11.92
N LYS A 169 -2.17 -12.83 13.20
CA LYS A 169 -2.05 -11.66 14.09
C LYS A 169 -0.96 -10.68 13.61
N TYR A 170 0.18 -11.16 13.12
CA TYR A 170 1.22 -10.30 12.54
C TYR A 170 0.72 -9.59 11.27
N LEU A 171 -0.02 -10.31 10.40
CA LEU A 171 -0.67 -9.72 9.24
C LEU A 171 -1.69 -8.66 9.64
N PHE A 172 -2.54 -8.95 10.63
CA PHE A 172 -3.54 -8.03 11.14
C PHE A 172 -2.89 -6.75 11.68
N ALA A 173 -1.87 -6.89 12.52
CA ALA A 173 -1.18 -5.74 13.13
C ALA A 173 -0.45 -4.91 12.05
N GLY A 174 0.36 -5.55 11.21
CA GLY A 174 1.12 -4.85 10.17
C GLY A 174 0.21 -4.16 9.15
N PHE A 175 -0.79 -4.88 8.64
CA PHE A 175 -1.73 -4.32 7.66
C PHE A 175 -2.63 -3.24 8.26
N GLY A 176 -3.11 -3.44 9.50
CA GLY A 176 -3.97 -2.47 10.19
C GLY A 176 -3.26 -1.15 10.46
N ILE A 177 -2.02 -1.21 10.97
CA ILE A 177 -1.21 -0.01 11.22
C ILE A 177 -0.88 0.69 9.89
N MET A 178 -0.44 -0.05 8.87
CA MET A 178 -0.13 0.50 7.56
C MET A 178 -1.36 1.14 6.90
N GLY A 179 -2.51 0.47 6.96
CA GLY A 179 -3.78 0.99 6.44
C GLY A 179 -4.18 2.30 7.13
N LEU A 180 -4.12 2.34 8.47
CA LEU A 180 -4.42 3.55 9.24
C LEU A 180 -3.48 4.70 8.86
N MET A 181 -2.17 4.46 8.80
CA MET A 181 -1.18 5.47 8.42
C MET A 181 -1.45 6.03 7.02
N ASN A 182 -1.82 5.16 6.06
CA ASN A 182 -2.11 5.60 4.70
C ASN A 182 -3.44 6.36 4.61
N VAL A 183 -4.47 5.99 5.37
CA VAL A 183 -5.72 6.75 5.45
C VAL A 183 -5.47 8.14 6.04
N LEU A 184 -4.58 8.27 7.02
CA LEU A 184 -4.23 9.56 7.60
C LEU A 184 -3.46 10.50 6.64
N ASN A 185 -2.94 10.00 5.51
CA ASN A 185 -2.41 10.84 4.44
C ASN A 185 -3.46 11.77 3.80
N VAL A 186 -4.74 11.56 4.11
CA VAL A 186 -5.83 12.47 3.72
C VAL A 186 -5.55 13.91 4.15
N PHE A 187 -4.94 14.13 5.31
CA PHE A 187 -4.66 15.48 5.80
C PHE A 187 -3.76 16.30 4.85
N PRO A 188 -2.53 15.85 4.53
CA PRO A 188 -1.70 16.61 3.60
C PRO A 188 -2.26 16.66 2.17
N ILE A 189 -3.03 15.66 1.73
CA ILE A 189 -3.70 15.65 0.42
C ILE A 189 -4.74 16.77 0.31
N TYR A 190 -5.42 17.10 1.40
CA TYR A 190 -6.37 18.22 1.43
C TYR A 190 -5.75 19.54 1.94
N GLY A 191 -4.41 19.63 1.97
CA GLY A 191 -3.68 20.88 2.17
C GLY A 191 -3.25 21.18 3.61
N TYR A 192 -3.54 20.30 4.56
CA TYR A 192 -3.01 20.47 5.92
C TYR A 192 -1.51 20.23 5.94
N SER A 193 -0.76 21.13 6.58
CA SER A 193 0.71 21.03 6.67
C SER A 193 1.16 20.04 7.75
N VAL A 194 0.76 18.78 7.58
CA VAL A 194 1.10 17.65 8.45
C VAL A 194 2.00 16.70 7.67
N TYR A 195 3.08 16.24 8.30
CA TYR A 195 3.94 15.22 7.67
C TYR A 195 3.12 13.95 7.41
N PRO A 196 3.18 13.38 6.17
CA PRO A 196 2.36 12.23 5.81
C PRO A 196 2.68 11.00 6.69
N PRO A 197 1.73 10.51 7.52
CA PRO A 197 1.99 9.35 8.40
C PRO A 197 2.32 8.09 7.62
N GLY A 198 1.81 7.94 6.39
CA GLY A 198 2.15 6.82 5.50
C GLY A 198 3.64 6.68 5.21
N ASN A 199 4.42 7.76 5.31
CA ASN A 199 5.88 7.69 5.13
C ASN A 199 6.59 6.88 6.23
N LEU A 200 5.92 6.63 7.35
CA LEU A 200 6.41 5.81 8.46
C LEU A 200 6.05 4.32 8.30
N SER A 201 5.59 3.90 7.11
CA SER A 201 5.17 2.51 6.85
C SER A 201 6.31 1.48 6.99
N PHE A 202 7.57 1.90 7.15
CA PHE A 202 8.64 0.96 7.50
C PHE A 202 8.39 0.25 8.85
N PHE A 203 7.72 0.87 9.82
CA PHE A 203 7.35 0.23 11.09
C PHE A 203 6.44 -0.99 10.89
N PRO A 204 5.26 -0.89 10.25
CA PRO A 204 4.43 -2.06 9.98
C PRO A 204 5.10 -3.06 9.02
N LEU A 205 5.99 -2.63 8.11
CA LEU A 205 6.74 -3.54 7.25
C LEU A 205 7.77 -4.37 8.06
N ILE A 206 8.36 -3.81 9.12
CA ILE A 206 9.19 -4.58 10.07
C ILE A 206 8.33 -5.64 10.78
N ILE A 207 7.11 -5.31 11.18
CA ILE A 207 6.17 -6.29 11.77
C ILE A 207 5.91 -7.44 10.79
N PHE A 208 5.70 -7.15 9.50
CA PHE A 208 5.60 -8.17 8.46
C PHE A 208 6.88 -9.01 8.36
N ALA A 209 8.05 -8.37 8.33
CA ALA A 209 9.32 -9.07 8.25
C ALA A 209 9.52 -10.02 9.45
N VAL A 210 9.22 -9.58 10.68
CA VAL A 210 9.26 -10.44 11.87
C VAL A 210 8.30 -11.62 11.75
N GLY A 211 7.07 -11.39 11.29
CA GLY A 211 6.11 -12.44 11.03
C GLY A 211 6.61 -13.45 9.99
N LEU A 212 7.29 -12.96 8.95
CA LEU A 212 7.85 -13.76 7.88
C LEU A 212 8.97 -14.67 8.39
N PHE A 213 9.95 -14.11 9.13
CA PHE A 213 11.10 -14.88 9.61
C PHE A 213 10.78 -15.80 10.79
N LYS A 214 9.87 -15.39 11.69
CA LYS A 214 9.56 -16.15 12.90
C LYS A 214 8.52 -17.23 12.68
N HIS A 215 7.65 -17.08 11.69
CA HIS A 215 6.48 -17.92 11.50
C HIS A 215 6.27 -18.38 10.05
N ASP A 216 7.29 -18.30 9.19
CA ASP A 216 7.25 -18.70 7.78
C ASP A 216 5.99 -18.20 7.05
N LEU A 217 5.74 -16.87 7.16
CA LEU A 217 4.51 -16.24 6.69
C LEU A 217 4.21 -16.49 5.21
N LEU A 218 5.23 -16.71 4.39
CA LEU A 218 5.13 -17.00 2.96
C LEU A 218 5.09 -18.49 2.63
N ASP A 219 5.27 -19.36 3.64
CA ASP A 219 5.07 -20.79 3.48
C ASP A 219 3.59 -21.13 3.66
N THR A 220 2.93 -21.38 2.55
CA THR A 220 1.51 -21.73 2.47
C THR A 220 1.32 -23.24 2.21
N GLY A 221 2.34 -24.07 2.59
CA GLY A 221 2.35 -25.50 2.40
C GLY A 221 1.21 -26.26 3.07
#